data_0c0f04ffa6ce16a7bee2e1e023b17601
#
_entry.id   0c0f04ffa6ce16a7bee2e1e023b17601
#
_cell.length_a   1.000
_cell.length_b   1.000
_cell.length_c   1.000
_cell.angle_alpha   90.00
_cell.angle_beta   90.00
_cell.angle_gamma   90.00
#
_symmetry.space_group_name_H-M   'P 1'
#
loop_
_entity.id
_entity.type
_entity.pdbx_description
1 polymer ?
#
loop_
_entity_poly.entity_id
_entity_poly.type
_entity_poly.pdbx_seq_one_letter_code
_entity_poly.pdbx_strand_id
1 'polypeptide(L)'
;MRSEFILIAIFGVAAIVAGVFLYRRPRPVEHLEEIGLGDLKRCLALLLQRGYDLGFVVFEMPGDQRFVEFSKYVRDQHNRGLQLDFPRSPWSEQYYEQVKSLLEGKGIRYQVEDTRNGPVREFIQVDFGQDLDGAAATCREIFERVFRVDPGTRVTADYQHVAPAP
;
A
#
# COMPACT_ATOMS: atom_id res chain seq x y z
N MET A 1 -9.01 -27.60 -18.37
CA MET A 1 -7.94 -26.66 -17.99
C MET A 1 -8.42 -25.18 -17.87
N ARG A 2 -9.61 -24.90 -17.33
CA ARG A 2 -10.11 -23.52 -17.12
C ARG A 2 -10.52 -23.21 -15.68
N SER A 3 -10.53 -24.21 -14.81
CA SER A 3 -11.00 -24.04 -13.40
C SER A 3 -9.89 -23.61 -12.42
N GLU A 4 -8.63 -23.87 -12.72
CA GLU A 4 -7.53 -23.57 -11.78
C GLU A 4 -7.14 -22.09 -11.75
N PHE A 5 -7.26 -21.39 -12.88
CA PHE A 5 -6.98 -19.94 -12.94
C PHE A 5 -8.02 -19.09 -12.20
N ILE A 6 -9.26 -19.56 -12.09
CA ILE A 6 -10.33 -18.87 -11.35
C ILE A 6 -10.09 -18.95 -9.84
N LEU A 7 -9.50 -20.05 -9.34
CA LEU A 7 -9.24 -20.22 -7.91
C LEU A 7 -8.13 -19.28 -7.42
N ILE A 8 -7.09 -19.07 -8.20
CA ILE A 8 -5.95 -18.19 -7.83
C ILE A 8 -6.39 -16.72 -7.77
N ALA A 9 -7.23 -16.28 -8.71
CA ALA A 9 -7.79 -14.92 -8.71
C ALA A 9 -8.70 -14.65 -7.49
N ILE A 10 -9.51 -15.65 -7.08
CA ILE A 10 -10.41 -15.56 -5.95
C ILE A 10 -9.63 -15.47 -4.62
N PHE A 11 -8.51 -16.17 -4.48
CA PHE A 11 -7.68 -16.11 -3.28
C PHE A 11 -6.92 -14.79 -3.14
N GLY A 12 -6.46 -14.20 -4.24
CA GLY A 12 -5.81 -12.88 -4.22
C GLY A 12 -6.75 -11.77 -3.75
N VAL A 13 -7.95 -11.70 -4.33
CA VAL A 13 -8.98 -10.71 -3.97
C VAL A 13 -9.49 -10.92 -2.53
N ALA A 14 -9.64 -12.17 -2.09
CA ALA A 14 -10.06 -12.46 -0.72
C ALA A 14 -9.03 -12.02 0.32
N ALA A 15 -7.73 -12.07 0.02
CA ALA A 15 -6.67 -11.63 0.92
C ALA A 15 -6.68 -10.09 1.07
N ILE A 16 -6.88 -9.34 -0.02
CA ILE A 16 -6.95 -7.87 0.01
C ILE A 16 -8.22 -7.38 0.71
N VAL A 17 -9.39 -7.97 0.40
CA VAL A 17 -10.66 -7.63 1.07
C VAL A 17 -10.62 -8.04 2.55
N ALA A 18 -10.02 -9.16 2.88
CA ALA A 18 -9.77 -9.54 4.27
C ALA A 18 -8.81 -8.56 4.95
N GLY A 19 -7.82 -8.01 4.23
CA GLY A 19 -6.93 -6.97 4.71
C GLY A 19 -7.67 -5.73 5.23
N VAL A 20 -8.58 -5.19 4.45
CA VAL A 20 -9.38 -4.00 4.84
C VAL A 20 -10.41 -4.30 5.93
N PHE A 21 -11.03 -5.49 5.92
CA PHE A 21 -12.03 -5.89 6.93
C PHE A 21 -11.41 -6.32 8.25
N LEU A 22 -10.26 -6.96 8.20
CA LEU A 22 -9.51 -7.39 9.37
C LEU A 22 -8.76 -6.20 10.04
N TYR A 23 -8.60 -5.07 9.35
CA TYR A 23 -8.02 -3.85 9.93
C TYR A 23 -8.79 -3.33 11.16
N ARG A 24 -10.08 -3.64 11.29
CA ARG A 24 -10.90 -3.29 12.47
C ARG A 24 -10.77 -4.25 13.66
N ARG A 25 -10.06 -5.38 13.52
CA ARG A 25 -9.77 -6.24 14.68
C ARG A 25 -8.36 -5.90 15.18
N PRO A 26 -8.14 -5.76 16.50
CA PRO A 26 -6.78 -5.60 17.03
C PRO A 26 -5.96 -6.81 16.55
N ARG A 27 -5.04 -6.56 15.62
CA ARG A 27 -4.11 -7.57 15.11
C ARG A 27 -2.86 -7.53 15.96
N PRO A 28 -2.14 -8.64 16.10
CA PRO A 28 -0.78 -8.56 16.58
C PRO A 28 -0.02 -7.64 15.60
N VAL A 29 0.38 -6.48 16.07
CA VAL A 29 1.26 -5.56 15.34
C VAL A 29 2.61 -6.24 15.26
N GLU A 30 3.03 -6.65 14.06
CA GLU A 30 4.31 -7.32 13.89
C GLU A 30 5.47 -6.34 14.12
N HIS A 31 5.32 -5.11 13.66
CA HIS A 31 6.26 -4.03 13.92
C HIS A 31 5.60 -2.68 13.63
N LEU A 32 5.53 -1.80 14.63
CA LEU A 32 5.00 -0.45 14.52
C LEU A 32 6.10 0.55 14.88
N GLU A 33 6.34 1.52 14.01
CA GLU A 33 7.25 2.63 14.30
C GLU A 33 6.64 3.98 13.89
N GLU A 34 6.98 5.02 14.64
CA GLU A 34 6.64 6.39 14.29
C GLU A 34 7.78 7.04 13.52
N ILE A 35 7.50 7.51 12.29
CA ILE A 35 8.51 8.01 11.35
C ILE A 35 8.18 9.41 10.84
N GLY A 36 9.18 10.15 10.37
CA GLY A 36 8.98 11.33 9.54
C GLY A 36 8.77 10.94 8.07
N LEU A 37 8.15 11.83 7.28
CA LEU A 37 7.98 11.61 5.84
C LEU A 37 9.31 11.49 5.08
N GLY A 38 10.43 11.92 5.69
CA GLY A 38 11.78 11.71 5.17
C GLY A 38 12.26 10.25 5.22
N ASP A 39 11.70 9.44 6.10
CA ASP A 39 12.12 8.05 6.36
C ASP A 39 11.38 7.02 5.50
N LEU A 40 10.40 7.41 4.69
CA LEU A 40 9.57 6.51 3.88
C LEU A 40 10.42 5.56 3.01
N LYS A 41 11.49 6.05 2.38
CA LYS A 41 12.40 5.21 1.57
C LYS A 41 13.05 4.10 2.40
N ARG A 42 13.49 4.40 3.63
CA ARG A 42 14.06 3.41 4.55
C ARG A 42 13.03 2.31 4.87
N CYS A 43 11.79 2.70 5.14
CA CYS A 43 10.71 1.77 5.45
C CYS A 43 10.35 0.87 4.27
N LEU A 44 10.25 1.43 3.06
CA LEU A 44 10.02 0.67 1.84
C LEU A 44 11.18 -0.27 1.51
N ALA A 45 12.44 0.15 1.76
CA ALA A 45 13.60 -0.71 1.61
C ALA A 45 13.55 -1.91 2.58
N LEU A 46 13.12 -1.69 3.82
CA LEU A 46 12.93 -2.74 4.81
C LEU A 46 11.86 -3.74 4.34
N LEU A 47 10.71 -3.27 3.85
CA LEU A 47 9.67 -4.13 3.28
C LEU A 47 10.22 -4.94 2.09
N LEU A 48 10.89 -4.28 1.13
CA LEU A 48 11.44 -4.95 -0.05
C LEU A 48 12.47 -6.03 0.30
N GLN A 49 13.33 -5.77 1.28
CA GLN A 49 14.40 -6.69 1.70
C GLN A 49 13.86 -7.83 2.56
N ARG A 50 12.98 -7.56 3.51
CA ARG A 50 12.61 -8.45 4.60
C ARG A 50 11.17 -8.92 4.59
N GLY A 51 10.28 -8.26 3.82
CA GLY A 51 8.90 -8.70 3.63
C GLY A 51 8.86 -10.07 2.95
N TYR A 52 7.94 -10.92 3.38
CA TYR A 52 7.55 -12.11 2.64
C TYR A 52 6.72 -11.72 1.41
N ASP A 53 6.35 -12.67 0.57
CA ASP A 53 5.36 -12.44 -0.48
C ASP A 53 4.03 -12.01 0.16
N LEU A 54 3.41 -10.98 -0.37
CA LEU A 54 2.23 -10.31 0.21
C LEU A 54 2.46 -9.66 1.60
N GLY A 55 3.71 -9.49 2.02
CA GLY A 55 4.03 -8.61 3.15
C GLY A 55 3.76 -7.15 2.77
N PHE A 56 3.31 -6.35 3.74
CA PHE A 56 2.95 -4.96 3.46
C PHE A 56 3.35 -4.01 4.59
N VAL A 57 3.38 -2.73 4.27
CA VAL A 57 3.50 -1.63 5.22
C VAL A 57 2.37 -0.63 4.99
N VAL A 58 1.71 -0.22 6.06
CA VAL A 58 0.73 0.87 6.05
C VAL A 58 1.35 2.09 6.69
N PHE A 59 1.41 3.19 5.94
CA PHE A 59 1.75 4.50 6.47
C PHE A 59 0.47 5.24 6.81
N GLU A 60 0.23 5.51 8.09
CA GLU A 60 -1.04 6.06 8.59
C GLU A 60 -0.82 7.32 9.42
N MET A 61 -1.74 8.28 9.29
CA MET A 61 -1.81 9.45 10.15
C MET A 61 -2.30 9.05 11.55
N PRO A 62 -1.58 9.36 12.64
CA PRO A 62 -2.04 9.05 13.98
C PRO A 62 -3.40 9.68 14.28
N GLY A 63 -4.36 8.84 14.70
CA GLY A 63 -5.72 9.29 15.04
C GLY A 63 -6.60 9.67 13.87
N ASP A 64 -6.20 9.33 12.64
CA ASP A 64 -6.90 9.62 11.40
C ASP A 64 -7.06 8.33 10.59
N GLN A 65 -7.95 8.33 9.61
CA GLN A 65 -8.15 7.17 8.71
C GLN A 65 -7.35 7.30 7.41
N ARG A 66 -6.56 8.38 7.26
CA ARG A 66 -5.76 8.60 6.03
C ARG A 66 -4.50 7.76 6.07
N PHE A 67 -4.38 6.86 5.13
CA PHE A 67 -3.22 5.98 5.01
C PHE A 67 -2.83 5.72 3.55
N VAL A 68 -1.61 5.25 3.37
CA VAL A 68 -1.08 4.73 2.10
C VAL A 68 -0.48 3.37 2.39
N GLU A 69 -0.85 2.37 1.59
CA GLU A 69 -0.38 1.00 1.73
C GLU A 69 0.58 0.66 0.58
N PHE A 70 1.66 -0.04 0.94
CA PHE A 70 2.54 -0.69 -0.01
C PHE A 70 2.63 -2.17 0.32
N SER A 71 2.41 -2.99 -0.68
CA SER A 71 2.60 -4.43 -0.61
C SER A 71 3.87 -4.85 -1.36
N LYS A 72 4.47 -5.98 -0.93
CA LYS A 72 5.56 -6.63 -1.64
C LYS A 72 5.00 -7.82 -2.41
N TYR A 73 5.38 -7.94 -3.67
CA TYR A 73 5.15 -9.15 -4.47
C TYR A 73 6.45 -9.87 -4.79
N VAL A 74 6.38 -11.20 -4.87
CA VAL A 74 7.48 -12.07 -5.28
C VAL A 74 6.93 -13.06 -6.31
N ARG A 75 7.14 -12.78 -7.61
CA ARG A 75 6.73 -13.68 -8.69
C ARG A 75 7.75 -14.78 -8.96
N ASP A 76 9.04 -14.46 -8.82
CA ASP A 76 10.16 -15.39 -8.89
C ASP A 76 11.41 -14.76 -8.23
N GLN A 77 12.57 -15.45 -8.30
CA GLN A 77 13.82 -14.98 -7.67
C GLN A 77 14.31 -13.60 -8.17
N HIS A 78 13.94 -13.21 -9.39
CA HIS A 78 14.39 -11.96 -10.02
C HIS A 78 13.25 -10.93 -10.17
N ASN A 79 12.01 -11.37 -10.07
CA ASN A 79 10.82 -10.55 -10.26
C ASN A 79 10.09 -10.36 -8.92
N ARG A 80 10.61 -9.43 -8.14
CA ARG A 80 10.04 -8.96 -6.88
C ARG A 80 10.00 -7.43 -6.87
N GLY A 81 9.01 -6.87 -6.24
CA GLY A 81 8.86 -5.44 -6.21
C GLY A 81 7.86 -4.96 -5.17
N LEU A 82 7.64 -3.68 -5.18
CA LEU A 82 6.67 -2.97 -4.37
C LEU A 82 5.50 -2.52 -5.23
N GLN A 83 4.31 -2.66 -4.70
CA GLN A 83 3.07 -2.15 -5.29
C GLN A 83 2.42 -1.20 -4.28
N LEU A 84 2.03 -0.03 -4.72
CA LEU A 84 1.14 0.86 -3.97
C LEU A 84 -0.29 0.44 -4.25
N ASP A 85 -1.09 0.31 -3.19
CA ASP A 85 -2.51 0.00 -3.25
C ASP A 85 -3.30 1.13 -2.57
N PHE A 86 -4.05 1.91 -3.36
CA PHE A 86 -4.87 3.00 -2.81
C PHE A 86 -6.35 2.69 -3.00
N PRO A 87 -7.10 2.45 -1.90
CA PRO A 87 -8.49 2.01 -1.99
C PRO A 87 -9.45 3.16 -2.31
N ARG A 88 -10.53 2.86 -3.06
CA ARG A 88 -11.72 3.69 -3.13
C ARG A 88 -12.75 3.21 -2.12
N SER A 89 -12.80 3.87 -0.98
CA SER A 89 -13.64 3.55 0.17
C SER A 89 -14.29 4.82 0.73
N PRO A 90 -15.24 4.74 1.66
CA PRO A 90 -15.91 5.95 2.18
C PRO A 90 -14.98 7.03 2.71
N TRP A 91 -13.84 6.66 3.33
CA TRP A 91 -12.88 7.64 3.85
C TRP A 91 -12.01 8.27 2.75
N SER A 92 -11.69 7.50 1.70
CA SER A 92 -10.75 7.90 0.64
C SER A 92 -11.45 8.45 -0.61
N GLU A 93 -12.79 8.40 -0.70
CA GLU A 93 -13.55 8.83 -1.87
C GLU A 93 -13.17 10.26 -2.32
N GLN A 94 -13.02 11.18 -1.38
CA GLN A 94 -12.65 12.57 -1.66
C GLN A 94 -11.21 12.74 -2.16
N TYR A 95 -10.33 11.76 -1.92
CA TYR A 95 -8.91 11.79 -2.30
C TYR A 95 -8.62 10.98 -3.55
N TYR A 96 -9.51 10.05 -3.90
CA TYR A 96 -9.28 9.06 -4.96
C TYR A 96 -8.92 9.69 -6.31
N GLU A 97 -9.73 10.65 -6.78
CA GLU A 97 -9.47 11.34 -8.04
C GLU A 97 -8.24 12.27 -7.96
N GLN A 98 -7.91 12.77 -6.78
CA GLN A 98 -6.71 13.58 -6.57
C GLN A 98 -5.44 12.71 -6.68
N VAL A 99 -5.47 11.47 -6.16
CA VAL A 99 -4.35 10.51 -6.32
C VAL A 99 -4.18 10.16 -7.79
N LYS A 100 -5.26 9.87 -8.53
CA LYS A 100 -5.19 9.62 -9.98
C LYS A 100 -4.56 10.80 -10.72
N SER A 101 -5.05 12.01 -10.48
CA SER A 101 -4.51 13.22 -11.10
C SER A 101 -3.04 13.45 -10.76
N LEU A 102 -2.60 13.14 -9.54
CA LEU A 102 -1.19 13.19 -9.15
C LEU A 102 -0.34 12.22 -9.97
N LEU A 103 -0.79 10.97 -10.10
CA LEU A 103 -0.08 9.93 -10.86
C LEU A 103 0.00 10.28 -12.34
N GLU A 104 -1.11 10.72 -12.94
CA GLU A 104 -1.18 11.15 -14.34
C GLU A 104 -0.26 12.35 -14.61
N GLY A 105 -0.27 13.35 -13.73
CA GLY A 105 0.60 14.52 -13.82
C GLY A 105 2.08 14.20 -13.73
N LYS A 106 2.45 13.07 -13.14
CA LYS A 106 3.82 12.54 -13.06
C LYS A 106 4.15 11.53 -14.17
N GLY A 107 3.20 11.17 -15.01
CA GLY A 107 3.36 10.12 -16.02
C GLY A 107 3.54 8.72 -15.42
N ILE A 108 3.10 8.50 -14.18
CA ILE A 108 3.14 7.19 -13.51
C ILE A 108 1.96 6.35 -13.99
N ARG A 109 2.26 5.18 -14.56
CA ARG A 109 1.23 4.23 -14.98
C ARG A 109 0.61 3.56 -13.77
N TYR A 110 -0.70 3.42 -13.77
CA TYR A 110 -1.46 2.71 -12.75
C TYR A 110 -2.53 1.84 -13.39
N GLN A 111 -3.02 0.88 -12.63
CA GLN A 111 -4.20 0.07 -12.96
C GLN A 111 -5.30 0.38 -11.96
N VAL A 112 -6.56 0.20 -12.37
CA VAL A 112 -7.71 0.26 -11.47
C VAL A 112 -8.30 -1.15 -11.42
N GLU A 113 -8.29 -1.74 -10.24
CA GLU A 113 -8.88 -3.04 -9.99
C GLU A 113 -10.24 -2.90 -9.31
N ASP A 114 -11.29 -3.44 -9.94
CA ASP A 114 -12.66 -3.46 -9.42
C ASP A 114 -12.84 -4.69 -8.51
N THR A 115 -13.18 -4.45 -7.26
CA THR A 115 -13.42 -5.49 -6.25
C THR A 115 -14.89 -5.82 -6.10
N ARG A 116 -15.60 -6.09 -7.12
CA ARG A 116 -17.04 -6.45 -7.26
C ARG A 116 -17.87 -6.72 -5.99
N ASN A 117 -17.26 -6.99 -4.84
CA ASN A 117 -17.95 -7.28 -3.58
C ASN A 117 -17.15 -6.75 -2.39
N GLY A 118 -17.69 -5.80 -1.64
CA GLY A 118 -17.09 -5.31 -0.40
C GLY A 118 -17.25 -3.79 -0.18
N PRO A 119 -16.76 -3.26 0.94
CA PRO A 119 -16.81 -1.82 1.25
C PRO A 119 -15.79 -1.01 0.42
N VAL A 120 -14.80 -1.65 -0.16
CA VAL A 120 -13.87 -1.07 -1.12
C VAL A 120 -14.38 -1.38 -2.51
N ARG A 121 -14.57 -0.34 -3.34
CA ARG A 121 -15.12 -0.48 -4.69
C ARG A 121 -14.02 -0.78 -5.71
N GLU A 122 -12.92 -0.06 -5.59
CA GLU A 122 -11.81 -0.09 -6.53
C GLU A 122 -10.49 0.14 -5.79
N PHE A 123 -9.39 -0.29 -6.39
CA PHE A 123 -8.04 0.08 -5.97
C PHE A 123 -7.28 0.71 -7.14
N ILE A 124 -6.58 1.82 -6.87
CA ILE A 124 -5.49 2.27 -7.73
C ILE A 124 -4.26 1.44 -7.35
N GLN A 125 -3.69 0.76 -8.34
CA GLN A 125 -2.48 -0.05 -8.15
C GLN A 125 -1.35 0.51 -9.00
N VAL A 126 -0.20 0.75 -8.36
CA VAL A 126 1.03 1.22 -9.02
C VAL A 126 2.14 0.24 -8.75
N ASP A 127 2.65 -0.39 -9.80
CA ASP A 127 3.84 -1.24 -9.72
C ASP A 127 5.11 -0.38 -9.82
N PHE A 128 5.83 -0.25 -8.72
CA PHE A 128 7.12 0.42 -8.65
C PHE A 128 8.30 -0.53 -8.87
N GLY A 129 8.07 -1.84 -8.89
CA GLY A 129 9.17 -2.78 -8.93
C GLY A 129 10.14 -2.55 -7.78
N GLN A 130 11.39 -2.27 -8.10
CA GLN A 130 12.45 -1.96 -7.12
C GLN A 130 12.79 -0.46 -7.03
N ASP A 131 11.99 0.41 -7.66
CA ASP A 131 12.18 1.87 -7.61
C ASP A 131 11.72 2.44 -6.26
N LEU A 132 12.61 2.35 -5.27
CA LEU A 132 12.38 2.88 -3.92
C LEU A 132 12.27 4.41 -3.89
N ASP A 133 12.97 5.10 -4.78
CA ASP A 133 12.92 6.57 -4.84
C ASP A 133 11.59 7.06 -5.39
N GLY A 134 11.12 6.47 -6.47
CA GLY A 134 9.82 6.76 -7.05
C GLY A 134 8.66 6.42 -6.10
N ALA A 135 8.73 5.26 -5.45
CA ALA A 135 7.73 4.84 -4.47
C ALA A 135 7.66 5.81 -3.27
N ALA A 136 8.81 6.12 -2.67
CA ALA A 136 8.88 7.04 -1.52
C ALA A 136 8.44 8.47 -1.87
N ALA A 137 8.86 8.98 -3.03
CA ALA A 137 8.47 10.30 -3.50
C ALA A 137 6.96 10.37 -3.74
N THR A 138 6.36 9.34 -4.37
CA THR A 138 4.92 9.28 -4.62
C THR A 138 4.14 9.20 -3.31
N CYS A 139 4.56 8.37 -2.36
CA CYS A 139 3.95 8.28 -1.04
C CYS A 139 3.97 9.64 -0.32
N ARG A 140 5.13 10.29 -0.28
CA ARG A 140 5.28 11.63 0.31
C ARG A 140 4.35 12.64 -0.33
N GLU A 141 4.29 12.70 -1.65
CA GLU A 141 3.41 13.63 -2.35
C GLU A 141 1.92 13.35 -2.10
N ILE A 142 1.51 12.10 -1.91
CA ILE A 142 0.14 11.79 -1.49
C ILE A 142 -0.13 12.44 -0.11
N PHE A 143 0.76 12.27 0.86
CA PHE A 143 0.60 12.93 2.16
C PHE A 143 0.58 14.45 2.06
N GLU A 144 1.57 15.06 1.42
CA GLU A 144 1.73 16.51 1.38
C GLU A 144 0.69 17.20 0.52
N ARG A 145 0.41 16.68 -0.69
CA ARG A 145 -0.42 17.37 -1.69
C ARG A 145 -1.87 16.92 -1.71
N VAL A 146 -2.12 15.63 -1.47
CA VAL A 146 -3.49 15.08 -1.49
C VAL A 146 -4.11 15.15 -0.10
N PHE A 147 -3.40 14.64 0.91
CA PHE A 147 -3.89 14.70 2.29
C PHE A 147 -3.61 16.05 2.98
N ARG A 148 -2.77 16.92 2.36
CA ARG A 148 -2.40 18.25 2.86
C ARG A 148 -1.76 18.21 4.24
N VAL A 149 -0.86 17.28 4.42
CA VAL A 149 -0.10 17.07 5.65
C VAL A 149 1.17 17.90 5.60
N ASP A 150 1.51 18.56 6.71
CA ASP A 150 2.75 19.32 6.81
C ASP A 150 3.98 18.40 6.69
N PRO A 151 5.07 18.83 6.00
CA PRO A 151 6.26 17.99 5.80
C PRO A 151 6.92 17.50 7.09
N GLY A 152 6.76 18.25 8.20
CA GLY A 152 7.27 17.87 9.51
C GLY A 152 6.40 16.89 10.31
N THR A 153 5.25 16.49 9.76
CA THR A 153 4.33 15.57 10.42
C THR A 153 4.92 14.17 10.50
N ARG A 154 4.66 13.51 11.62
CA ARG A 154 5.01 12.10 11.81
C ARG A 154 3.82 11.23 11.43
N VAL A 155 4.14 10.08 10.86
CA VAL A 155 3.18 9.01 10.51
C VAL A 155 3.61 7.72 11.17
N THR A 156 2.69 6.80 11.37
CA THR A 156 3.02 5.44 11.80
C THR A 156 3.30 4.56 10.58
N ALA A 157 4.32 3.72 10.67
CA ALA A 157 4.58 2.63 9.73
C ALA A 157 4.25 1.31 10.43
N ASP A 158 3.18 0.65 9.99
CA ASP A 158 2.73 -0.65 10.50
C ASP A 158 3.07 -1.73 9.47
N TYR A 159 3.96 -2.66 9.87
CA TYR A 159 4.44 -3.74 9.02
C TYR A 159 3.73 -5.04 9.34
N GLN A 160 3.31 -5.76 8.30
CA GLN A 160 2.69 -7.07 8.41
C GLN A 160 3.42 -8.07 7.49
N HIS A 161 3.61 -9.29 7.96
CA HIS A 161 4.34 -10.34 7.22
C HIS A 161 5.74 -9.91 6.79
N VAL A 162 6.48 -9.30 7.73
CA VAL A 162 7.88 -8.88 7.55
C VAL A 162 8.75 -9.64 8.55
N ALA A 163 9.90 -10.18 8.10
CA ALA A 163 10.82 -10.89 8.98
C ALA A 163 11.34 -9.97 10.11
N PRO A 164 11.45 -10.46 11.35
CA PRO A 164 11.94 -9.67 12.49
C PRO A 164 13.35 -9.13 12.23
N ALA A 165 13.69 -8.02 12.90
CA ALA A 165 15.06 -7.51 12.89
C ALA A 165 16.04 -8.54 13.47
N PRO A 166 17.27 -8.69 12.92
CA PRO A 166 18.29 -9.57 13.47
C PRO A 166 18.74 -9.10 14.85
#